data_939646f3625b4355e4391b1e958eb3b8
#
_entry.id   939646f3625b4355e4391b1e958eb3b8
#
_cell.length_a   1.000
_cell.length_b   1.000
_cell.length_c   1.000
_cell.angle_alpha   90.00
_cell.angle_beta   90.00
_cell.angle_gamma   90.00
#
_symmetry.space_group_name_H-M   'P 1'
#
loop_
_entity.id
_entity.type
_entity.pdbx_description
1 polymer ?
#
loop_
_entity_poly.entity_id
_entity_poly.type
_entity_poly.pdbx_seq_one_letter_code
_entity_poly.pdbx_strand_id
1 'polypeptide(L)'
;RTGIYLYDKNNPQIMNALSMGDSYLDFPVSRVTSIYQKNNLIYFATNIGIVAFDINEKFWDLAIPASDYRGLKVNDFLLLGKFCFIATDRGMFRINMKTKNTREYNFNFIGNVNTIENIGKYVWMGTSEGLIRFKWRKDL
;
A
#
# COMPACT_ATOMS: atom_id res chain seq x y z
N ARG A 1 -10.58 18.89 -3.61
CA ARG A 1 -10.09 18.37 -4.86
C ARG A 1 -9.56 16.96 -4.68
N THR A 2 -10.03 16.03 -5.45
CA THR A 2 -9.64 14.62 -5.36
C THR A 2 -8.71 14.25 -6.51
N GLY A 3 -7.83 13.26 -6.29
CA GLY A 3 -6.92 12.76 -7.30
C GLY A 3 -5.46 12.79 -6.87
N ILE A 4 -4.62 12.39 -7.80
CA ILE A 4 -3.17 12.39 -7.61
C ILE A 4 -2.57 13.38 -8.60
N TYR A 5 -1.71 14.26 -8.12
CA TYR A 5 -1.12 15.33 -8.90
C TYR A 5 0.38 15.20 -8.90
N LEU A 6 1.00 15.46 -10.06
CA LEU A 6 2.43 15.57 -10.19
C LEU A 6 2.85 17.02 -9.99
N TYR A 7 3.74 17.26 -9.03
CA TYR A 7 4.33 18.56 -8.78
C TYR A 7 5.78 18.56 -9.23
N ASP A 8 6.13 19.50 -10.10
CA ASP A 8 7.51 19.68 -10.54
C ASP A 8 8.17 20.78 -9.71
N LYS A 9 9.18 20.41 -8.93
CA LYS A 9 9.92 21.36 -8.09
C LYS A 9 10.68 22.42 -8.88
N ASN A 10 11.00 22.15 -10.14
CA ASN A 10 11.68 23.09 -11.03
C ASN A 10 10.71 24.08 -11.67
N ASN A 11 9.42 23.75 -11.68
CA ASN A 11 8.32 24.58 -12.17
C ASN A 11 7.16 24.53 -11.17
N PRO A 12 7.30 25.19 -10.01
CA PRO A 12 6.33 25.00 -8.90
C PRO A 12 4.93 25.53 -9.21
N GLN A 13 4.74 26.28 -10.26
CA GLN A 13 3.43 26.78 -10.68
C GLN A 13 2.67 25.79 -11.56
N ILE A 14 3.33 24.73 -12.03
CA ILE A 14 2.73 23.72 -12.88
C ILE A 14 2.39 22.51 -12.03
N MET A 15 1.11 22.18 -11.97
CA MET A 15 0.60 20.99 -11.29
C MET A 15 -0.24 20.18 -12.26
N ASN A 16 0.24 19.01 -12.62
CA ASN A 16 -0.43 18.14 -13.56
C ASN A 16 -1.19 17.04 -12.82
N ALA A 17 -2.50 16.95 -13.07
CA ALA A 17 -3.27 15.79 -12.60
C ALA A 17 -2.79 14.56 -13.37
N LEU A 18 -2.46 13.50 -12.64
CA LEU A 18 -2.18 12.21 -13.25
C LEU A 18 -3.51 11.61 -13.69
N SER A 19 -3.72 11.56 -14.99
CA SER A 19 -4.99 11.10 -15.56
C SER A 19 -5.19 9.61 -15.27
N MET A 20 -6.41 9.25 -14.90
CA MET A 20 -6.84 7.87 -14.76
C MET A 20 -7.66 7.40 -15.96
N GLY A 21 -7.87 8.27 -16.96
CA GLY A 21 -8.78 8.03 -18.07
C GLY A 21 -8.41 6.84 -18.96
N ASP A 22 -7.11 6.50 -19.03
CA ASP A 22 -6.62 5.42 -19.88
C ASP A 22 -6.29 4.16 -19.09
N SER A 23 -6.80 4.05 -17.86
CA SER A 23 -6.50 2.94 -16.96
C SER A 23 -7.75 2.13 -16.64
N TYR A 24 -7.54 0.97 -15.98
CA TYR A 24 -8.62 0.12 -15.49
C TYR A 24 -9.37 0.67 -14.28
N LEU A 25 -9.00 1.85 -13.80
CA LEU A 25 -9.62 2.41 -12.62
C LEU A 25 -10.88 3.17 -12.99
N ASP A 26 -12.03 2.54 -12.80
CA ASP A 26 -13.34 3.14 -13.04
C ASP A 26 -13.74 4.14 -11.96
N PHE A 27 -13.01 4.16 -10.84
CA PHE A 27 -13.35 4.96 -9.68
C PHE A 27 -12.29 6.02 -9.43
N PRO A 28 -12.70 7.24 -9.08
CA PRO A 28 -11.74 8.26 -8.69
C PRO A 28 -11.07 7.87 -7.37
N VAL A 29 -9.78 8.06 -7.30
CA VAL A 29 -9.03 7.94 -6.04
C VAL A 29 -9.34 9.18 -5.21
N SER A 30 -9.95 8.99 -4.05
CA SER A 30 -10.36 10.09 -3.18
C SER A 30 -9.46 10.29 -1.96
N ARG A 31 -8.71 9.25 -1.58
CA ARG A 31 -7.85 9.29 -0.41
C ARG A 31 -6.59 8.48 -0.66
N VAL A 32 -5.44 9.07 -0.33
CA VAL A 32 -4.14 8.40 -0.36
C VAL A 32 -3.57 8.48 1.05
N THR A 33 -3.29 7.34 1.65
CA THR A 33 -2.80 7.27 3.04
C THR A 33 -1.34 6.90 3.14
N SER A 34 -0.78 6.27 2.10
CA SER A 34 0.62 5.88 2.09
C SER A 34 1.12 5.72 0.66
N ILE A 35 2.42 5.90 0.47
CA ILE A 35 3.09 5.81 -0.83
C ILE A 35 4.33 4.95 -0.67
N TYR A 36 4.59 4.10 -1.67
CA TYR A 36 5.77 3.26 -1.71
C TYR A 36 6.30 3.17 -3.14
N GLN A 37 7.58 3.47 -3.35
CA GLN A 37 8.21 3.37 -4.67
C GLN A 37 9.07 2.12 -4.75
N LYS A 38 8.95 1.39 -5.85
CA LYS A 38 9.81 0.25 -6.16
C LYS A 38 10.07 0.23 -7.66
N ASN A 39 11.34 0.41 -8.06
CA ASN A 39 11.75 0.53 -9.46
C ASN A 39 10.98 1.68 -10.15
N ASN A 40 10.34 1.42 -11.28
CA ASN A 40 9.56 2.40 -12.02
C ASN A 40 8.08 2.43 -11.64
N LEU A 41 7.71 1.74 -10.57
CA LEU A 41 6.34 1.71 -10.06
C LEU A 41 6.21 2.52 -8.78
N ILE A 42 5.17 3.32 -8.72
CA ILE A 42 4.77 4.01 -7.49
C ILE A 42 3.46 3.41 -7.04
N TYR A 43 3.42 2.92 -5.81
CA TYR A 43 2.24 2.33 -5.20
C TYR A 43 1.61 3.31 -4.24
N PHE A 44 0.29 3.37 -4.27
CA PHE A 44 -0.50 4.25 -3.39
C PHE A 44 -1.55 3.43 -2.67
N ALA A 45 -1.62 3.56 -1.35
CA ALA A 45 -2.74 3.02 -0.58
C ALA A 45 -3.90 4.01 -0.67
N THR A 46 -5.01 3.56 -1.24
CA THR A 46 -6.16 4.41 -1.54
C THR A 46 -7.46 3.82 -0.98
N ASN A 47 -8.54 4.54 -1.16
CA ASN A 47 -9.88 4.07 -0.78
C ASN A 47 -10.36 2.85 -1.58
N ILE A 48 -9.80 2.61 -2.78
CA ILE A 48 -10.21 1.47 -3.63
C ILE A 48 -9.25 0.29 -3.52
N GLY A 49 -8.11 0.47 -2.87
CA GLY A 49 -7.07 -0.55 -2.74
C GLY A 49 -5.67 0.04 -2.93
N ILE A 50 -4.71 -0.84 -3.16
CA ILE A 50 -3.35 -0.44 -3.52
C ILE A 50 -3.31 -0.29 -5.03
N VAL A 51 -3.11 0.94 -5.49
CA VAL A 51 -2.98 1.23 -6.92
C VAL A 51 -1.52 1.46 -7.26
N ALA A 52 -1.12 1.10 -8.46
CA ALA A 52 0.23 1.28 -8.97
C ALA A 52 0.23 2.18 -10.19
N PHE A 53 1.19 3.07 -10.25
CA PHE A 53 1.44 3.91 -11.41
C PHE A 53 2.81 3.59 -11.99
N ASP A 54 2.85 3.21 -13.27
CA ASP A 54 4.09 3.00 -13.99
C ASP A 54 4.58 4.33 -14.53
N ILE A 55 5.75 4.77 -14.08
CA ILE A 55 6.31 6.08 -14.46
C ILE A 55 6.66 6.12 -15.96
N ASN A 56 7.14 5.01 -16.51
CA ASN A 56 7.59 4.95 -17.90
C ASN A 56 6.42 4.82 -18.86
N GLU A 57 5.51 3.88 -18.59
CA GLU A 57 4.36 3.60 -19.44
C GLU A 57 3.18 4.54 -19.18
N LYS A 58 3.23 5.28 -18.07
CA LYS A 58 2.15 6.19 -17.63
C LYS A 58 0.81 5.49 -17.53
N PHE A 59 0.83 4.29 -16.97
CA PHE A 59 -0.30 3.40 -16.86
C PHE A 59 -0.64 3.13 -15.39
N TRP A 60 -1.94 3.15 -15.09
CA TRP A 60 -2.46 2.85 -13.77
C TRP A 60 -2.98 1.42 -13.71
N ASP A 61 -2.74 0.75 -12.58
CA ASP A 61 -3.23 -0.59 -12.32
C ASP A 61 -3.72 -0.69 -10.87
N LEU A 62 -4.81 -1.42 -10.67
CA LEU A 62 -5.27 -1.77 -9.33
C LEU A 62 -4.54 -3.04 -8.91
N ALA A 63 -3.42 -2.88 -8.22
CA ALA A 63 -2.56 -3.99 -7.84
C ALA A 63 -3.22 -4.90 -6.81
N ILE A 64 -3.87 -4.32 -5.80
CA ILE A 64 -4.55 -5.06 -4.74
C ILE A 64 -5.88 -4.36 -4.45
N PRO A 65 -7.02 -4.97 -4.80
CA PRO A 65 -8.33 -4.42 -4.44
C PRO A 65 -8.53 -4.36 -2.92
N ALA A 66 -9.25 -3.36 -2.45
CA ALA A 66 -9.51 -3.21 -1.01
C ALA A 66 -10.23 -4.42 -0.41
N SER A 67 -11.01 -5.14 -1.21
CA SER A 67 -11.70 -6.37 -0.77
C SER A 67 -10.73 -7.47 -0.31
N ASP A 68 -9.49 -7.48 -0.82
CA ASP A 68 -8.50 -8.49 -0.43
C ASP A 68 -8.02 -8.31 1.02
N TYR A 69 -8.25 -7.14 1.62
CA TYR A 69 -7.99 -6.89 3.03
C TYR A 69 -9.23 -6.33 3.74
N ARG A 70 -10.38 -6.83 3.37
CA ARG A 70 -11.71 -6.55 3.98
C ARG A 70 -12.13 -5.08 3.93
N GLY A 71 -11.60 -4.32 2.98
CA GLY A 71 -11.94 -2.90 2.85
C GLY A 71 -11.46 -2.02 4.01
N LEU A 72 -10.54 -2.51 4.85
CA LEU A 72 -10.03 -1.76 5.99
C LEU A 72 -9.16 -0.59 5.54
N LYS A 73 -9.10 0.45 6.36
CA LYS A 73 -8.22 1.58 6.12
C LYS A 73 -6.77 1.13 6.22
N VAL A 74 -5.98 1.45 5.21
CA VAL A 74 -4.54 1.20 5.21
C VAL A 74 -3.84 2.36 5.89
N ASN A 75 -3.07 2.06 6.93
CA ASN A 75 -2.23 3.05 7.62
C ASN A 75 -0.83 3.12 7.02
N ASP A 76 -0.33 1.97 6.59
CA ASP A 76 0.98 1.85 5.98
C ASP A 76 1.07 0.52 5.22
N PHE A 77 2.01 0.41 4.29
CA PHE A 77 2.26 -0.86 3.60
C PHE A 77 3.70 -0.90 3.09
N LEU A 78 4.18 -2.09 2.79
CA LEU A 78 5.49 -2.28 2.17
C LEU A 78 5.50 -3.51 1.26
N LEU A 79 6.44 -3.53 0.34
CA LEU A 79 6.62 -4.61 -0.61
C LEU A 79 7.93 -5.33 -0.31
N LEU A 80 7.85 -6.66 -0.13
CA LEU A 80 9.01 -7.53 0.04
C LEU A 80 8.91 -8.67 -0.99
N GLY A 81 9.67 -8.55 -2.06
CA GLY A 81 9.60 -9.50 -3.17
C GLY A 81 8.18 -9.53 -3.75
N LYS A 82 7.56 -10.71 -3.75
CA LYS A 82 6.19 -10.91 -4.25
C LYS A 82 5.11 -10.63 -3.22
N PHE A 83 5.49 -10.26 -2.01
CA PHE A 83 4.55 -10.04 -0.92
C PHE A 83 4.33 -8.55 -0.68
N CYS A 84 3.08 -8.19 -0.41
CA CYS A 84 2.70 -6.90 0.11
C CYS A 84 2.20 -7.07 1.55
N PHE A 85 2.80 -6.33 2.47
CA PHE A 85 2.36 -6.27 3.87
C PHE A 85 1.56 -5.00 4.06
N ILE A 86 0.34 -5.13 4.58
CA ILE A 86 -0.60 -4.01 4.71
C ILE A 86 -0.96 -3.85 6.18
N ALA A 87 -0.62 -2.70 6.74
CA ALA A 87 -0.96 -2.32 8.11
C ALA A 87 -2.33 -1.65 8.13
N THR A 88 -3.23 -2.15 8.96
CA THR A 88 -4.59 -1.64 9.07
C THR A 88 -4.97 -1.32 10.52
N ASP A 89 -6.15 -0.75 10.71
CA ASP A 89 -6.70 -0.51 12.04
C ASP A 89 -7.05 -1.81 12.79
N ARG A 90 -7.03 -2.95 12.12
CA ARG A 90 -7.35 -4.24 12.71
C ARG A 90 -6.32 -5.31 12.38
N GLY A 91 -5.05 -5.02 12.63
CA GLY A 91 -3.98 -5.94 12.37
C GLY A 91 -3.31 -5.73 11.02
N MET A 92 -2.64 -6.76 10.54
CA MET A 92 -1.84 -6.71 9.35
C MET A 92 -2.20 -7.84 8.40
N PHE A 93 -2.10 -7.57 7.09
CA PHE A 93 -2.29 -8.57 6.05
C PHE A 93 -0.98 -8.78 5.29
N ARG A 94 -0.73 -10.02 4.88
CA ARG A 94 0.30 -10.34 3.91
C ARG A 94 -0.36 -10.91 2.67
N ILE A 95 -0.16 -10.27 1.53
CA ILE A 95 -0.76 -10.69 0.27
C ILE A 95 0.34 -11.06 -0.71
N ASN A 96 0.25 -12.28 -1.26
CA ASN A 96 1.09 -12.67 -2.36
C ASN A 96 0.51 -12.06 -3.64
N MET A 97 1.22 -11.11 -4.24
CA MET A 97 0.71 -10.38 -5.40
C MET A 97 0.59 -11.23 -6.66
N LYS A 98 1.27 -12.37 -6.72
CA LYS A 98 1.17 -13.29 -7.87
C LYS A 98 -0.01 -14.25 -7.72
N THR A 99 -0.13 -14.90 -6.57
CA THR A 99 -1.17 -15.92 -6.33
C THR A 99 -2.45 -15.35 -5.75
N LYS A 100 -2.39 -14.13 -5.22
CA LYS A 100 -3.48 -13.45 -4.49
C LYS A 100 -3.84 -14.10 -3.16
N ASN A 101 -3.03 -15.05 -2.69
CA ASN A 101 -3.23 -15.63 -1.36
C ASN A 101 -2.97 -14.59 -0.29
N THR A 102 -3.88 -14.55 0.67
CA THR A 102 -3.85 -13.57 1.77
C THR A 102 -3.71 -14.30 3.10
N ARG A 103 -2.82 -13.80 3.95
CA ARG A 103 -2.74 -14.19 5.35
C ARG A 103 -3.02 -12.99 6.23
N GLU A 104 -3.90 -13.16 7.19
CA GLU A 104 -4.26 -12.13 8.16
C GLU A 104 -3.53 -12.38 9.48
N TYR A 105 -2.90 -11.32 10.01
CA TYR A 105 -2.28 -11.32 11.33
C TYR A 105 -3.15 -10.44 12.23
N ASN A 106 -4.07 -11.07 12.93
CA ASN A 106 -5.03 -10.39 13.80
C ASN A 106 -4.97 -11.03 15.19
N PHE A 107 -3.87 -10.79 15.87
CA PHE A 107 -3.70 -11.24 17.25
C PHE A 107 -4.27 -10.21 18.21
N ASN A 108 -4.85 -10.69 19.31
CA ASN A 108 -5.49 -9.83 20.30
C ASN A 108 -4.57 -8.74 20.86
N PHE A 109 -3.26 -8.97 20.85
CA PHE A 109 -2.28 -8.01 21.36
C PHE A 109 -1.73 -7.05 20.31
N ILE A 110 -2.15 -7.17 19.05
CA ILE A 110 -1.64 -6.30 17.99
C ILE A 110 -2.37 -4.96 17.97
N GLY A 111 -3.69 -4.99 18.02
CA GLY A 111 -4.50 -3.77 17.89
C GLY A 111 -4.36 -3.11 16.51
N ASN A 112 -4.38 -1.77 16.50
CA ASN A 112 -4.14 -1.01 15.28
C ASN A 112 -2.67 -1.08 14.90
N VAL A 113 -2.37 -1.43 13.66
CA VAL A 113 -1.01 -1.35 13.13
C VAL A 113 -0.88 -0.01 12.40
N ASN A 114 -0.05 0.87 12.92
CA ASN A 114 0.06 2.25 12.44
C ASN A 114 1.17 2.41 11.41
N THR A 115 2.25 1.65 11.57
CA THR A 115 3.42 1.73 10.69
C THR A 115 4.11 0.38 10.62
N ILE A 116 4.73 0.09 9.49
CA ILE A 116 5.52 -1.14 9.30
C ILE A 116 6.81 -0.81 8.58
N GLU A 117 7.86 -1.56 8.91
CA GLU A 117 9.18 -1.39 8.31
C GLU A 117 9.87 -2.75 8.23
N ASN A 118 10.63 -2.96 7.17
CA ASN A 118 11.47 -4.13 7.04
C ASN A 118 12.91 -3.79 7.41
N ILE A 119 13.45 -4.52 8.37
CA ILE A 119 14.85 -4.40 8.79
C ILE A 119 15.45 -5.80 8.81
N GLY A 120 16.30 -6.08 7.82
CA GLY A 120 16.89 -7.40 7.66
C GLY A 120 15.84 -8.48 7.45
N LYS A 121 15.83 -9.49 8.29
CA LYS A 121 14.90 -10.63 8.23
C LYS A 121 13.60 -10.41 9.02
N TYR A 122 13.43 -9.22 9.57
CA TYR A 122 12.28 -8.91 10.41
C TYR A 122 11.37 -7.89 9.75
N VAL A 123 10.08 -8.01 10.02
CA VAL A 123 9.12 -6.94 9.86
C VAL A 123 8.82 -6.37 11.25
N TRP A 124 8.94 -5.07 11.37
CA TRP A 124 8.66 -4.32 12.57
C TRP A 124 7.33 -3.61 12.41
N MET A 125 6.51 -3.65 13.45
CA MET A 125 5.20 -3.00 13.47
C MET A 125 5.11 -2.06 14.65
N GLY A 126 4.79 -0.79 14.39
CA GLY A 126 4.36 0.14 15.43
C GLY A 126 2.85 0.00 15.58
N THR A 127 2.39 -0.38 16.76
CA THR A 127 0.98 -0.65 17.02
C THR A 127 0.46 0.17 18.20
N SER A 128 -0.87 0.20 18.37
CA SER A 128 -1.48 0.81 19.53
C SER A 128 -1.09 0.14 20.86
N GLU A 129 -0.61 -1.10 20.80
CA GLU A 129 -0.19 -1.87 21.97
C GLU A 129 1.33 -1.94 22.14
N GLY A 130 2.07 -1.21 21.29
CA GLY A 130 3.52 -1.13 21.37
C GLY A 130 4.22 -1.57 20.09
N LEU A 131 5.50 -1.90 20.22
CA LEU A 131 6.36 -2.27 19.10
C LEU A 131 6.46 -3.80 19.02
N ILE A 132 6.18 -4.34 17.84
CA ILE A 132 6.20 -5.77 17.58
C ILE A 132 7.20 -6.06 16.46
N ARG A 133 7.97 -7.12 16.63
CA ARG A 133 8.93 -7.60 15.64
C ARG A 133 8.69 -9.07 15.37
N PHE A 134 8.68 -9.49 14.09
CA PHE A 134 8.55 -10.91 13.76
C PHE A 134 9.34 -11.29 12.50
N LYS A 135 9.72 -12.57 12.44
CA LYS A 135 10.38 -13.16 11.26
C LYS A 135 9.32 -13.68 10.29
N TRP A 136 8.94 -12.86 9.36
CA TRP A 136 7.83 -13.17 8.44
C TRP A 136 8.08 -14.41 7.56
N ARG A 137 9.35 -14.73 7.26
CA ARG A 137 9.66 -15.89 6.40
C ARG A 137 9.37 -17.23 7.05
N LYS A 138 9.23 -17.29 8.35
CA LYS A 138 8.86 -18.53 9.04
C LYS A 138 7.43 -18.97 8.77
N ASP A 139 6.62 -18.07 8.25
CA ASP A 139 5.21 -18.32 7.96
C ASP A 139 4.94 -18.71 6.51
N LEU A 140 5.98 -18.88 5.73
CA LEU A 140 5.83 -19.22 4.31
C LEU A 140 5.61 -20.71 4.10
#